data_f75c04eda1cd52fd83e1f47334546b57
#
_entry.id   f75c04eda1cd52fd83e1f47334546b57
#
_cell.length_a   1.000
_cell.length_b   1.000
_cell.length_c   1.000
_cell.angle_alpha   90.00
_cell.angle_beta   90.00
_cell.angle_gamma   90.00
#
_symmetry.space_group_name_H-M   'P 1'
#
loop_
_entity.id
_entity.type
_entity.pdbx_description
1 polymer ?
#
loop_
_entity_poly.entity_id
_entity_poly.type
_entity_poly.pdbx_seq_one_letter_code
_entity_poly.pdbx_strand_id
1 'polypeptide(L)'
;MDAVTRGVPAVPTKLYNLEILQYNRNGTYQTGKSYGDVSLGTHLDVTLNVMNDCQLLVVARGNKDAVKTLVGKNLEDTESTKGVKSMDIDASIINQIDPSTADAIDAMPYVLHLEHVNVVTGTDGKAVIQSPEGSYDTRLLLKRLAARLTVNWNYTVSGYELKQVLLQSVPLNYTLVPTADSNGTYPSILDQFHTVEIDMSKGNSYSCWIPANVRGESPAANSDLQRTKANAPKGSSFLNFVAVNTTDPKKKLDYRVYIGGKTSSDFSLNNNTEYSYAVSFSHTGIPTNDKRVTYIDPVPASENNDNPVPTANCFMVAPGGGFCFDPLAYQSDGTEKTNETLKGWCQQQGGGIVKVKLLWQTKEDGDIGEPVMGIVNSAEDHTNIVDIKRTDGTAVGQNPVTDKGQCRIYCRVAPGTTGGSGVIAAYDSSDNILWSWHVWVTDYHPDATGNVDVQEPLTKRKLKFTYGNHPDQRPMMD
;
A
#
# COMPACT_ATOMS: atom_id res chain seq x y z
N MET A 1 0.02 -21.50 10.56
CA MET A 1 0.95 -20.38 10.78
C MET A 1 1.21 -20.27 12.26
N ASP A 2 2.41 -20.57 12.70
CA ASP A 2 2.77 -20.39 14.11
C ASP A 2 3.40 -18.99 14.23
N ALA A 3 2.63 -18.05 14.71
CA ALA A 3 3.13 -16.75 15.08
C ALA A 3 3.49 -16.74 16.57
N VAL A 4 4.66 -16.20 16.86
CA VAL A 4 5.17 -15.81 18.18
C VAL A 4 6.21 -16.74 18.80
N THR A 5 7.46 -16.47 18.48
CA THR A 5 8.54 -16.69 19.43
C THR A 5 8.91 -15.33 20.05
N ARG A 6 8.84 -15.21 21.38
CA ARG A 6 9.40 -14.06 22.10
C ARG A 6 10.93 -14.20 22.07
N GLY A 7 11.56 -13.53 21.10
CA GLY A 7 13.00 -13.31 21.16
C GLY A 7 13.35 -12.41 22.36
N VAL A 8 14.59 -12.47 22.84
CA VAL A 8 15.10 -11.52 23.83
C VAL A 8 14.95 -10.12 23.23
N PRO A 9 14.23 -9.19 23.88
CA PRO A 9 14.03 -7.87 23.31
C PRO A 9 15.39 -7.17 23.20
N ALA A 10 15.73 -6.72 22.00
CA ALA A 10 16.86 -5.84 21.81
C ALA A 10 16.60 -4.54 22.60
N VAL A 11 17.55 -4.16 23.45
CA VAL A 11 17.45 -2.99 24.31
C VAL A 11 18.31 -1.88 23.71
N PRO A 12 17.80 -0.64 23.57
CA PRO A 12 18.59 0.47 23.06
C PRO A 12 19.73 0.81 24.03
N THR A 13 20.80 1.39 23.52
CA THR A 13 21.92 1.86 24.37
C THR A 13 21.56 3.11 25.15
N LYS A 14 20.67 3.92 24.56
CA LYS A 14 20.15 5.17 25.10
C LYS A 14 18.66 5.33 24.72
N LEU A 15 17.97 6.18 25.47
CA LEU A 15 16.72 6.78 25.04
C LEU A 15 17.02 8.12 24.39
N TYR A 16 16.75 8.23 23.10
CA TYR A 16 17.03 9.43 22.32
C TYR A 16 15.83 10.37 22.30
N ASN A 17 16.10 11.67 22.39
CA ASN A 17 15.06 12.70 22.35
C ASN A 17 13.93 12.43 23.36
N LEU A 18 14.32 12.09 24.60
CA LEU A 18 13.37 11.74 25.65
C LEU A 18 12.61 12.99 26.13
N GLU A 19 11.28 12.90 26.16
CA GLU A 19 10.39 13.88 26.77
C GLU A 19 9.44 13.22 27.74
N ILE A 20 9.18 13.90 28.87
CA ILE A 20 8.17 13.50 29.87
C ILE A 20 7.20 14.65 30.03
N LEU A 21 5.91 14.38 29.78
CA LEU A 21 4.86 15.38 29.61
C LEU A 21 3.64 15.00 30.44
N GLN A 22 3.01 15.99 31.06
CA GLN A 22 1.77 15.83 31.79
C GLN A 22 0.67 16.68 31.15
N TYR A 23 -0.49 16.08 31.01
CA TYR A 23 -1.69 16.70 30.47
C TYR A 23 -2.83 16.57 31.48
N ASN A 24 -3.80 17.46 31.42
CA ASN A 24 -5.05 17.23 32.12
C ASN A 24 -5.87 16.12 31.39
N ARG A 25 -7.03 15.77 31.99
CA ARG A 25 -7.93 14.75 31.42
C ARG A 25 -8.30 15.01 29.96
N ASN A 26 -8.44 16.27 29.57
CA ASN A 26 -8.85 16.65 28.21
C ASN A 26 -7.67 16.80 27.23
N GLY A 27 -6.47 16.37 27.61
CA GLY A 27 -5.29 16.48 26.73
C GLY A 27 -4.64 17.86 26.68
N THR A 28 -5.05 18.81 27.55
CA THR A 28 -4.40 20.13 27.64
C THR A 28 -3.07 20.01 28.37
N TYR A 29 -2.01 20.52 27.79
CA TYR A 29 -0.67 20.52 28.36
C TYR A 29 -0.62 21.22 29.72
N GLN A 30 0.06 20.61 30.69
CA GLN A 30 0.21 21.14 32.04
C GLN A 30 1.67 21.44 32.40
N THR A 31 2.53 20.47 32.21
CA THR A 31 3.96 20.59 32.45
C THR A 31 4.72 19.51 31.66
N GLY A 32 5.99 19.70 31.48
CA GLY A 32 6.84 18.70 30.85
C GLY A 32 8.25 19.22 30.56
N LYS A 33 9.13 18.30 30.27
CA LYS A 33 10.54 18.61 30.01
C LYS A 33 11.12 17.66 28.97
N SER A 34 11.96 18.23 28.12
CA SER A 34 12.84 17.49 27.24
C SER A 34 14.17 17.23 27.91
N TYR A 35 14.61 15.99 27.91
CA TYR A 35 15.88 15.53 28.50
C TYR A 35 16.96 15.25 27.45
N GLY A 36 16.59 15.31 26.16
CA GLY A 36 17.50 14.93 25.08
C GLY A 36 17.85 13.43 25.14
N ASP A 37 19.12 13.12 24.95
CA ASP A 37 19.61 11.74 24.92
C ASP A 37 20.00 11.27 26.32
N VAL A 38 19.39 10.19 26.78
CA VAL A 38 19.55 9.68 28.14
C VAL A 38 20.07 8.26 28.10
N SER A 39 21.22 8.02 28.75
CA SER A 39 21.76 6.67 28.92
C SER A 39 20.89 5.85 29.88
N LEU A 40 20.73 4.56 29.61
CA LEU A 40 20.00 3.67 30.51
C LEU A 40 20.64 3.66 31.90
N GLY A 41 19.79 3.66 32.92
CA GLY A 41 20.23 3.74 34.33
C GLY A 41 20.48 5.16 34.85
N THR A 42 20.31 6.20 34.04
CA THR A 42 20.40 7.60 34.52
C THR A 42 19.19 7.96 35.36
N HIS A 43 19.40 8.60 36.50
CA HIS A 43 18.35 9.20 37.30
C HIS A 43 17.92 10.53 36.69
N LEU A 44 16.62 10.75 36.60
CA LEU A 44 16.02 11.98 36.06
C LEU A 44 15.19 12.66 37.13
N ASP A 45 15.39 13.95 37.29
CA ASP A 45 14.50 14.78 38.09
C ASP A 45 13.31 15.20 37.22
N VAL A 46 12.11 14.74 37.61
CA VAL A 46 10.85 15.00 36.90
C VAL A 46 9.96 15.86 37.80
N THR A 47 9.48 16.97 37.28
CA THR A 47 8.49 17.83 37.98
C THR A 47 7.12 17.57 37.39
N LEU A 48 6.17 17.21 38.25
CA LEU A 48 4.76 16.99 37.89
C LEU A 48 3.86 17.87 38.75
N ASN A 49 2.77 18.32 38.18
CA ASN A 49 1.71 19.03 38.94
C ASN A 49 0.83 18.01 39.67
N VAL A 50 0.52 18.28 40.94
CA VAL A 50 -0.45 17.50 41.67
C VAL A 50 -1.82 17.66 41.03
N MET A 51 -2.38 16.55 40.54
CA MET A 51 -3.60 16.55 39.75
C MET A 51 -4.24 15.16 39.76
N ASN A 52 -5.55 15.13 39.87
CA ASN A 52 -6.34 13.92 39.72
C ASN A 52 -6.77 13.75 38.28
N ASP A 53 -6.86 12.47 37.83
CA ASP A 53 -7.34 12.09 36.51
C ASP A 53 -6.61 12.86 35.39
N CYS A 54 -5.30 12.80 35.40
CA CYS A 54 -4.44 13.41 34.39
C CYS A 54 -3.82 12.35 33.49
N GLN A 55 -3.15 12.79 32.45
CA GLN A 55 -2.45 11.93 31.48
C GLN A 55 -0.94 12.17 31.58
N LEU A 56 -0.18 11.09 31.51
CA LEU A 56 1.28 11.15 31.41
C LEU A 56 1.73 10.53 30.11
N LEU A 57 2.56 11.25 29.36
CA LEU A 57 3.17 10.79 28.13
C LEU A 57 4.70 10.82 28.29
N VAL A 58 5.32 9.67 28.16
CA VAL A 58 6.78 9.52 28.09
C VAL A 58 7.13 9.05 26.69
N VAL A 59 7.96 9.82 26.01
CA VAL A 59 8.32 9.59 24.60
C VAL A 59 9.83 9.62 24.44
N ALA A 60 10.38 8.61 23.78
CA ALA A 60 11.74 8.63 23.25
C ALA A 60 11.66 8.36 21.74
N ARG A 61 12.05 9.33 20.90
CA ARG A 61 11.74 9.30 19.47
C ARG A 61 12.75 8.59 18.57
N GLY A 62 13.87 8.16 19.13
CA GLY A 62 14.97 7.58 18.37
C GLY A 62 15.97 8.62 17.84
N ASN A 63 17.15 8.14 17.45
CA ASN A 63 18.32 8.99 17.14
C ASN A 63 18.25 9.69 15.76
N LYS A 64 17.30 9.30 14.91
CA LYS A 64 17.15 9.85 13.55
C LYS A 64 15.99 10.84 13.42
N ASP A 65 15.21 11.04 14.47
CA ASP A 65 14.10 11.97 14.42
C ASP A 65 14.58 13.43 14.47
N ALA A 66 14.12 14.23 13.52
CA ALA A 66 14.29 15.67 13.58
C ALA A 66 13.41 16.20 14.72
N VAL A 67 14.05 16.68 15.78
CA VAL A 67 13.40 17.01 17.05
C VAL A 67 12.37 18.13 16.90
N LYS A 68 11.10 17.78 16.91
CA LYS A 68 10.01 18.72 17.20
C LYS A 68 9.55 18.44 18.62
N THR A 69 9.88 19.33 19.55
CA THR A 69 9.48 19.18 20.94
C THR A 69 7.97 19.18 21.08
N LEU A 70 7.47 18.30 21.96
CA LEU A 70 6.07 18.27 22.40
C LEU A 70 5.80 19.14 23.63
N VAL A 71 6.87 19.69 24.24
CA VAL A 71 6.75 20.58 25.40
C VAL A 71 5.93 21.80 25.01
N GLY A 72 4.87 22.06 25.78
CA GLY A 72 3.95 23.18 25.54
C GLY A 72 2.85 22.92 24.50
N LYS A 73 2.74 21.71 23.99
CA LYS A 73 1.73 21.33 22.99
C LYS A 73 0.63 20.45 23.60
N ASN A 74 -0.62 20.69 23.23
CA ASN A 74 -1.74 19.87 23.65
C ASN A 74 -1.77 18.54 22.90
N LEU A 75 -2.36 17.49 23.48
CA LEU A 75 -2.50 16.19 22.82
C LEU A 75 -3.34 16.24 21.53
N GLU A 76 -4.29 17.17 21.44
CA GLU A 76 -5.12 17.35 20.24
C GLU A 76 -4.48 18.23 19.16
N ASP A 77 -3.35 18.83 19.45
CA ASP A 77 -2.66 19.70 18.51
C ASP A 77 -2.15 18.86 17.33
N THR A 78 -2.95 18.87 16.26
CA THR A 78 -2.91 17.92 15.15
C THR A 78 -1.61 17.91 14.38
N GLU A 79 -0.84 19.02 14.42
CA GLU A 79 0.47 19.06 13.77
C GLU A 79 1.61 18.52 14.63
N SER A 80 1.43 18.50 15.94
CA SER A 80 2.48 18.05 16.86
C SER A 80 2.18 16.76 17.58
N THR A 81 0.97 16.29 17.68
CA THR A 81 0.61 15.05 18.39
C THR A 81 0.05 13.93 17.50
N LYS A 82 -0.75 14.24 16.52
CA LYS A 82 -0.77 13.45 15.25
C LYS A 82 0.60 13.53 14.58
N GLY A 83 1.27 14.52 14.98
CA GLY A 83 2.42 14.96 14.45
C GLY A 83 3.64 14.40 15.06
N VAL A 84 3.57 13.53 15.79
CA VAL A 84 4.59 12.57 15.63
C VAL A 84 4.21 11.73 14.41
N LYS A 85 3.51 12.50 13.59
CA LYS A 85 3.57 12.40 12.22
C LYS A 85 4.98 12.34 11.83
N SER A 86 5.72 11.63 11.96
CA SER A 86 6.95 11.74 11.28
C SER A 86 8.09 11.43 12.12
N MET A 87 8.06 10.32 12.39
CA MET A 87 9.24 9.66 11.91
C MET A 87 8.91 9.37 10.44
N ASP A 88 9.28 10.25 9.54
CA ASP A 88 9.48 9.85 8.16
C ASP A 88 10.31 8.59 8.25
N ILE A 89 9.65 7.47 8.07
CA ILE A 89 10.34 6.21 7.98
C ILE A 89 11.08 6.36 6.68
N ASP A 90 12.32 6.75 6.78
CA ASP A 90 13.22 6.63 5.67
C ASP A 90 13.02 5.21 5.14
N ALA A 91 12.53 5.09 3.92
CA ALA A 91 12.31 3.81 3.27
C ALA A 91 13.57 2.93 3.35
N SER A 92 14.77 3.57 3.48
CA SER A 92 16.03 2.92 3.75
C SER A 92 16.06 2.19 5.11
N ILE A 93 15.33 2.65 6.12
CA ILE A 93 15.28 2.00 7.44
C ILE A 93 14.49 0.70 7.36
N ILE A 94 13.38 0.69 6.61
CA ILE A 94 12.60 -0.54 6.41
C ILE A 94 13.32 -1.49 5.46
N ASN A 95 14.02 -0.98 4.44
CA ASN A 95 14.58 -1.78 3.36
C ASN A 95 15.96 -2.39 3.65
N GLN A 96 16.76 -1.84 4.54
CA GLN A 96 18.20 -2.14 4.54
C GLN A 96 18.81 -2.44 5.90
N ILE A 97 18.12 -2.21 6.99
CA ILE A 97 18.69 -2.38 8.32
C ILE A 97 18.28 -3.73 8.88
N ASP A 98 19.27 -4.57 9.16
CA ASP A 98 19.08 -5.73 10.02
C ASP A 98 18.46 -5.24 11.35
N PRO A 99 17.25 -5.66 11.69
CA PRO A 99 16.54 -5.19 12.88
C PRO A 99 17.26 -5.51 14.19
N SER A 100 18.29 -6.34 14.16
CA SER A 100 19.13 -6.68 15.31
C SER A 100 20.30 -5.73 15.51
N THR A 101 20.59 -4.83 14.59
CA THR A 101 21.69 -3.87 14.72
C THR A 101 21.41 -2.79 15.75
N ALA A 102 22.46 -2.28 16.38
CA ALA A 102 22.37 -1.15 17.30
C ALA A 102 21.71 0.07 16.63
N ASP A 103 22.04 0.35 15.37
CA ASP A 103 21.47 1.47 14.60
C ASP A 103 19.96 1.36 14.41
N ALA A 104 19.45 0.16 14.13
CA ALA A 104 18.01 -0.06 14.01
C ALA A 104 17.28 0.09 15.35
N ILE A 105 17.93 -0.36 16.43
CA ILE A 105 17.37 -0.30 17.77
C ILE A 105 17.38 1.13 18.31
N ASP A 106 18.45 1.87 18.08
CA ASP A 106 18.60 3.26 18.52
C ASP A 106 17.72 4.24 17.70
N ALA A 107 17.35 3.87 16.49
CA ALA A 107 16.38 4.62 15.69
C ALA A 107 14.92 4.38 16.12
N MET A 108 14.66 3.38 16.96
CA MET A 108 13.31 2.97 17.35
C MET A 108 12.67 3.96 18.31
N PRO A 109 11.40 4.38 18.06
CA PRO A 109 10.65 5.16 19.01
C PRO A 109 10.02 4.29 20.10
N TYR A 110 10.02 4.83 21.29
CA TYR A 110 9.38 4.22 22.46
C TYR A 110 8.37 5.19 23.08
N VAL A 111 7.27 4.66 23.56
CA VAL A 111 6.22 5.45 24.20
C VAL A 111 5.66 4.75 25.44
N LEU A 112 5.25 5.54 26.40
CA LEU A 112 4.29 5.19 27.44
C LEU A 112 3.26 6.29 27.50
N HIS A 113 2.00 5.97 27.28
CA HIS A 113 0.88 6.84 27.51
C HIS A 113 0.00 6.25 28.59
N LEU A 114 -0.16 6.97 29.70
CA LEU A 114 -1.07 6.66 30.78
C LEU A 114 -2.23 7.66 30.72
N GLU A 115 -3.40 7.17 30.34
CA GLU A 115 -4.58 8.02 30.08
C GLU A 115 -5.28 8.49 31.35
N HIS A 116 -5.20 7.72 32.44
CA HIS A 116 -5.87 7.99 33.68
C HIS A 116 -4.92 7.71 34.84
N VAL A 117 -4.33 8.77 35.40
CA VAL A 117 -3.49 8.67 36.58
C VAL A 117 -3.75 9.82 37.52
N ASN A 118 -3.50 9.60 38.80
CA ASN A 118 -3.48 10.64 39.82
C ASN A 118 -2.01 10.95 40.18
N VAL A 119 -1.65 12.21 40.23
CA VAL A 119 -0.39 12.68 40.76
C VAL A 119 -0.68 13.34 42.12
N VAL A 120 -0.17 12.73 43.16
CA VAL A 120 -0.38 13.19 44.54
C VAL A 120 0.96 13.51 45.20
N THR A 121 0.93 14.25 46.31
CA THR A 121 2.10 14.49 47.13
C THR A 121 2.30 13.32 48.10
N GLY A 122 3.44 12.66 48.00
CA GLY A 122 3.85 11.59 48.92
C GLY A 122 4.24 12.12 50.31
N THR A 123 4.48 11.21 51.21
CA THR A 123 4.87 11.53 52.60
C THR A 123 6.24 12.19 52.73
N ASP A 124 7.10 12.01 51.70
CA ASP A 124 8.42 12.63 51.58
C ASP A 124 8.39 13.96 50.79
N GLY A 125 7.19 14.47 50.47
CA GLY A 125 7.00 15.70 49.71
C GLY A 125 7.24 15.54 48.19
N LYS A 126 7.51 14.32 47.68
CA LYS A 126 7.70 14.05 46.25
C LYS A 126 6.36 13.71 45.60
N ALA A 127 6.31 13.91 44.30
CA ALA A 127 5.16 13.49 43.51
C ALA A 127 5.10 11.95 43.42
N VAL A 128 3.93 11.40 43.62
CA VAL A 128 3.64 9.96 43.49
C VAL A 128 2.57 9.77 42.43
N ILE A 129 2.83 8.89 41.50
CA ILE A 129 1.88 8.52 40.43
C ILE A 129 1.07 7.33 40.93
N GLN A 130 -0.25 7.45 40.88
CA GLN A 130 -1.20 6.42 41.29
C GLN A 130 -2.17 6.10 40.15
N SER A 131 -2.62 4.85 40.05
CA SER A 131 -3.78 4.53 39.22
C SER A 131 -5.05 5.12 39.84
N PRO A 132 -6.14 5.32 39.09
CA PRO A 132 -7.41 5.77 39.61
C PRO A 132 -7.98 4.85 40.71
N GLU A 133 -7.64 3.57 40.65
CA GLU A 133 -8.10 2.54 41.59
C GLU A 133 -7.20 2.41 42.82
N GLY A 134 -6.18 3.26 42.95
CA GLY A 134 -5.27 3.28 44.09
C GLY A 134 -4.20 2.20 44.11
N SER A 135 -4.11 1.36 43.09
CA SER A 135 -3.02 0.40 42.93
C SER A 135 -1.76 1.07 42.38
N TYR A 136 -0.61 0.71 42.93
CA TYR A 136 0.68 1.28 42.52
C TYR A 136 1.40 0.35 41.59
N ASP A 137 1.58 0.72 40.33
CA ASP A 137 2.69 0.19 39.52
C ASP A 137 3.71 1.31 39.32
N THR A 138 4.80 1.25 40.05
CA THR A 138 5.88 2.23 39.95
C THR A 138 6.78 1.99 38.74
N ARG A 139 6.50 0.97 37.93
CA ARG A 139 7.28 0.66 36.73
C ARG A 139 6.64 1.28 35.50
N LEU A 140 7.25 2.32 35.00
CA LEU A 140 6.87 2.95 33.74
C LEU A 140 7.56 2.21 32.58
N LEU A 141 6.82 1.30 31.94
CA LEU A 141 7.35 0.48 30.86
C LEU A 141 7.06 1.15 29.50
N LEU A 142 8.11 1.65 28.86
CA LEU A 142 8.00 2.13 27.49
C LEU A 142 7.85 0.95 26.52
N LYS A 143 6.95 1.12 25.57
CA LYS A 143 6.69 0.16 24.48
C LYS A 143 7.26 0.70 23.19
N ARG A 144 7.84 -0.17 22.37
CA ARG A 144 8.21 0.19 20.99
C ARG A 144 6.98 0.49 20.17
N LEU A 145 7.04 1.51 19.33
CA LEU A 145 5.95 1.87 18.42
C LEU A 145 5.93 1.03 17.14
N ALA A 146 6.88 0.13 16.98
CA ALA A 146 6.94 -0.78 15.85
C ALA A 146 6.66 -2.22 16.26
N ALA A 147 6.21 -3.00 15.29
CA ALA A 147 6.26 -4.45 15.26
C ALA A 147 7.57 -4.93 14.61
N ARG A 148 8.08 -6.07 15.05
CA ARG A 148 9.14 -6.78 14.33
C ARG A 148 8.50 -7.79 13.40
N LEU A 149 8.83 -7.71 12.12
CA LEU A 149 8.40 -8.66 11.11
C LEU A 149 9.59 -9.51 10.67
N THR A 150 9.42 -10.83 10.65
CA THR A 150 10.37 -11.77 10.05
C THR A 150 9.60 -12.67 9.09
N VAL A 151 10.08 -12.78 7.86
CA VAL A 151 9.47 -13.61 6.82
C VAL A 151 10.52 -14.49 6.20
N ASN A 152 10.25 -15.80 6.16
CA ASN A 152 11.04 -16.76 5.42
C ASN A 152 10.15 -17.38 4.36
N TRP A 153 10.67 -17.58 3.15
CA TRP A 153 9.88 -18.18 2.09
C TRP A 153 10.64 -19.28 1.35
N ASN A 154 9.87 -20.20 0.81
CA ASN A 154 10.34 -21.24 -0.09
C ASN A 154 9.45 -21.24 -1.33
N TYR A 155 10.05 -21.13 -2.51
CA TYR A 155 9.33 -21.09 -3.77
C TYR A 155 9.83 -22.20 -4.71
N THR A 156 8.95 -23.17 -4.99
CA THR A 156 9.26 -24.35 -5.84
C THR A 156 8.16 -24.64 -6.87
N VAL A 157 7.47 -23.59 -7.31
CA VAL A 157 6.38 -23.73 -8.28
C VAL A 157 6.93 -24.03 -9.67
N SER A 158 6.43 -25.10 -10.30
CA SER A 158 6.89 -25.52 -11.62
C SER A 158 6.44 -24.54 -12.72
N GLY A 159 7.35 -24.17 -13.60
CA GLY A 159 7.09 -23.29 -14.74
C GLY A 159 7.01 -21.79 -14.41
N TYR A 160 7.24 -21.43 -13.15
CA TYR A 160 7.27 -20.02 -12.69
C TYR A 160 8.49 -19.77 -11.80
N GLU A 161 9.09 -18.62 -11.96
CA GLU A 161 10.22 -18.14 -11.15
C GLU A 161 9.80 -16.93 -10.34
N LEU A 162 10.07 -16.95 -9.03
CA LEU A 162 9.82 -15.80 -8.17
C LEU A 162 10.78 -14.65 -8.53
N LYS A 163 10.25 -13.51 -8.92
CA LYS A 163 11.04 -12.35 -9.37
C LYS A 163 10.99 -11.18 -8.41
N GLN A 164 9.93 -11.07 -7.61
CA GLN A 164 9.74 -9.91 -6.77
C GLN A 164 8.97 -10.30 -5.50
N VAL A 165 9.36 -9.73 -4.38
CA VAL A 165 8.63 -9.79 -3.12
C VAL A 165 8.42 -8.36 -2.62
N LEU A 166 7.17 -7.99 -2.42
CA LEU A 166 6.77 -6.67 -1.97
C LEU A 166 6.13 -6.76 -0.60
N LEU A 167 6.48 -5.86 0.29
CA LEU A 167 5.74 -5.59 1.51
C LEU A 167 4.90 -4.33 1.28
N GLN A 168 3.59 -4.46 1.35
CA GLN A 168 2.62 -3.43 0.97
C GLN A 168 1.75 -2.99 2.14
N SER A 169 1.15 -1.81 2.00
CA SER A 169 0.38 -1.14 3.04
C SER A 169 1.17 -0.96 4.34
N VAL A 170 2.41 -0.49 4.22
CA VAL A 170 3.27 -0.14 5.34
C VAL A 170 3.00 1.32 5.72
N PRO A 171 2.57 1.61 6.97
CA PRO A 171 2.41 3.00 7.39
C PRO A 171 3.72 3.77 7.28
N LEU A 172 3.67 5.02 6.77
CA LEU A 172 4.85 5.89 6.71
C LEU A 172 5.22 6.51 8.06
N ASN A 173 4.30 6.48 9.01
CA ASN A 173 4.45 7.16 10.28
C ASN A 173 4.22 6.22 11.46
N TYR A 174 4.94 6.45 12.55
CA TYR A 174 4.60 5.88 13.86
C TYR A 174 3.54 6.77 14.53
N THR A 175 2.54 6.17 15.15
CA THR A 175 1.54 6.90 15.91
C THR A 175 1.92 6.86 17.39
N LEU A 176 2.18 8.00 18.03
CA LEU A 176 2.56 8.06 19.45
C LEU A 176 1.37 7.82 20.36
N VAL A 177 0.33 8.56 20.13
CA VAL A 177 -0.94 8.46 20.87
C VAL A 177 -1.99 8.11 19.82
N PRO A 178 -2.35 6.83 19.70
CA PRO A 178 -3.34 6.43 18.72
C PRO A 178 -4.69 7.02 19.09
N THR A 179 -5.19 7.94 18.29
CA THR A 179 -6.61 8.22 18.23
C THR A 179 -7.20 7.16 17.29
N ALA A 180 -7.65 6.07 17.87
CA ALA A 180 -8.39 5.06 17.14
C ALA A 180 -9.68 5.68 16.56
N ASP A 181 -10.04 5.31 15.35
CA ASP A 181 -11.38 5.57 14.84
C ASP A 181 -12.42 4.81 15.68
N SER A 182 -13.69 4.96 15.38
CA SER A 182 -14.79 4.29 16.09
C SER A 182 -14.67 2.76 16.12
N ASN A 183 -13.79 2.19 15.30
CA ASN A 183 -13.53 0.75 15.19
C ASN A 183 -12.21 0.33 15.85
N GLY A 184 -11.48 1.25 16.49
CA GLY A 184 -10.20 0.98 17.12
C GLY A 184 -9.03 0.86 16.14
N THR A 185 -9.16 1.32 14.89
CA THR A 185 -8.14 1.22 13.85
C THR A 185 -7.22 2.42 13.81
N TYR A 186 -5.94 2.21 13.59
CA TYR A 186 -4.92 3.24 13.33
C TYR A 186 -3.69 2.66 12.59
N PRO A 187 -2.92 3.45 11.79
CA PRO A 187 -3.20 4.85 11.46
C PRO A 187 -4.47 5.00 10.63
N SER A 188 -4.90 6.23 10.39
CA SER A 188 -6.03 6.49 9.49
C SER A 188 -5.72 5.96 8.08
N ILE A 189 -6.73 5.43 7.39
CA ILE A 189 -6.60 5.02 5.98
C ILE A 189 -6.33 6.20 5.03
N LEU A 190 -6.51 7.43 5.50
CA LEU A 190 -6.16 8.64 4.75
C LEU A 190 -4.68 9.03 4.92
N ASP A 191 -3.97 8.40 5.86
CA ASP A 191 -2.54 8.58 6.02
C ASP A 191 -1.79 7.88 4.88
N GLN A 192 -0.57 8.34 4.63
CA GLN A 192 0.24 7.76 3.56
C GLN A 192 0.77 6.39 3.96
N PHE A 193 0.76 5.48 2.99
CA PHE A 193 1.30 4.14 3.08
C PHE A 193 2.37 3.94 2.02
N HIS A 194 3.27 3.02 2.30
CA HIS A 194 4.43 2.75 1.49
C HIS A 194 4.46 1.29 1.02
N THR A 195 5.07 1.07 -0.14
CA THR A 195 5.41 -0.27 -0.65
C THR A 195 6.92 -0.43 -0.59
N VAL A 196 7.38 -1.52 0.01
CA VAL A 196 8.79 -1.87 0.13
C VAL A 196 9.08 -3.04 -0.78
N GLU A 197 10.02 -2.89 -1.70
CA GLU A 197 10.55 -4.00 -2.48
C GLU A 197 11.68 -4.66 -1.70
N ILE A 198 11.52 -5.97 -1.44
CA ILE A 198 12.47 -6.75 -0.66
C ILE A 198 13.62 -7.19 -1.56
N ASP A 199 14.86 -6.91 -1.13
CA ASP A 199 16.07 -7.30 -1.83
C ASP A 199 16.28 -8.82 -1.75
N MET A 200 15.83 -9.53 -2.78
CA MET A 200 15.93 -10.99 -2.87
C MET A 200 17.37 -11.50 -3.09
N SER A 201 18.32 -10.63 -3.43
CA SER A 201 19.74 -11.02 -3.56
C SER A 201 20.36 -11.46 -2.22
N LYS A 202 19.73 -11.09 -1.11
CA LYS A 202 20.13 -11.46 0.25
C LYS A 202 19.58 -12.82 0.71
N GLY A 203 18.87 -13.53 -0.16
CA GLY A 203 18.31 -14.85 0.13
C GLY A 203 16.80 -14.84 0.32
N ASN A 204 16.28 -15.89 0.93
CA ASN A 204 14.84 -16.15 1.09
C ASN A 204 14.33 -15.79 2.48
N SER A 205 14.93 -14.78 3.12
CA SER A 205 14.55 -14.28 4.43
C SER A 205 14.60 -12.77 4.47
N TYR A 206 13.62 -12.17 5.13
CA TYR A 206 13.55 -10.73 5.33
C TYR A 206 13.12 -10.44 6.75
N SER A 207 13.74 -9.44 7.37
CA SER A 207 13.35 -8.99 8.70
C SER A 207 13.45 -7.48 8.79
N CYS A 208 12.42 -6.85 9.37
CA CYS A 208 12.38 -5.39 9.53
C CYS A 208 11.59 -4.98 10.77
N TRP A 209 11.70 -3.69 11.12
CA TRP A 209 10.75 -3.03 11.98
C TRP A 209 9.69 -2.34 11.12
N ILE A 210 8.42 -2.57 11.42
CA ILE A 210 7.28 -1.99 10.71
C ILE A 210 6.43 -1.20 11.70
N PRO A 211 5.99 0.03 11.38
CA PRO A 211 5.06 0.76 12.24
C PRO A 211 3.80 -0.03 12.51
N ALA A 212 3.23 0.16 13.68
CA ALA A 212 1.96 -0.45 14.00
C ALA A 212 0.88 -0.08 12.95
N ASN A 213 0.15 -1.09 12.51
CA ASN A 213 -0.96 -0.97 11.58
C ASN A 213 -2.15 -1.79 12.09
N VAL A 214 -2.96 -1.18 12.94
CA VAL A 214 -4.09 -1.87 13.60
C VAL A 214 -5.33 -1.74 12.72
N ARG A 215 -5.74 -2.85 12.13
CA ARG A 215 -6.89 -2.91 11.18
C ARG A 215 -8.09 -3.64 11.73
N GLY A 216 -7.93 -4.33 12.87
CA GLY A 216 -9.00 -5.07 13.51
C GLY A 216 -9.24 -6.46 12.91
N GLU A 217 -10.39 -7.01 13.22
CA GLU A 217 -10.78 -8.36 12.83
C GLU A 217 -11.80 -8.36 11.70
N SER A 218 -11.71 -9.40 10.87
CA SER A 218 -12.73 -9.73 9.87
C SER A 218 -13.24 -11.17 10.09
N PRO A 219 -14.46 -11.34 10.57
CA PRO A 219 -15.02 -12.69 10.78
C PRO A 219 -15.12 -13.54 9.52
N ALA A 220 -15.14 -12.90 8.34
CA ALA A 220 -15.13 -13.60 7.05
C ALA A 220 -13.80 -14.32 6.79
N ALA A 221 -12.70 -13.89 7.39
CA ALA A 221 -11.39 -14.52 7.28
C ALA A 221 -11.18 -15.59 8.38
N ASN A 222 -12.06 -16.58 8.43
CA ASN A 222 -12.07 -17.62 9.46
C ASN A 222 -11.03 -18.75 9.29
N SER A 223 -10.23 -18.67 8.23
CA SER A 223 -9.09 -19.57 7.97
C SER A 223 -8.04 -18.84 7.14
N ASP A 224 -6.83 -19.41 7.06
CA ASP A 224 -5.75 -18.84 6.26
C ASP A 224 -6.09 -18.75 4.78
N LEU A 225 -6.89 -19.65 4.24
CA LEU A 225 -7.37 -19.60 2.87
C LEU A 225 -8.37 -18.47 2.63
N GLN A 226 -9.01 -17.98 3.68
CA GLN A 226 -9.96 -16.87 3.64
C GLN A 226 -9.31 -15.52 3.93
N ARG A 227 -8.00 -15.47 4.19
CA ARG A 227 -7.24 -14.20 4.26
C ARG A 227 -7.02 -13.65 2.86
N THR A 228 -8.10 -13.26 2.22
CA THR A 228 -8.15 -12.76 0.85
C THR A 228 -8.37 -11.25 0.83
N LYS A 229 -8.16 -10.62 -0.31
CA LYS A 229 -8.44 -9.18 -0.50
C LYS A 229 -9.88 -8.81 -0.16
N ALA A 230 -10.83 -9.66 -0.53
CA ALA A 230 -12.25 -9.42 -0.27
C ALA A 230 -12.62 -9.44 1.22
N ASN A 231 -11.86 -10.17 2.03
CA ASN A 231 -12.12 -10.36 3.45
C ASN A 231 -11.25 -9.49 4.36
N ALA A 232 -10.14 -8.97 3.86
CA ALA A 232 -9.24 -8.14 4.65
C ALA A 232 -9.80 -6.73 4.84
N PRO A 233 -9.71 -6.16 6.05
CA PRO A 233 -9.98 -4.75 6.25
C PRO A 233 -9.06 -3.88 5.39
N LYS A 234 -9.57 -2.73 4.94
CA LYS A 234 -8.79 -1.78 4.14
C LYS A 234 -7.50 -1.37 4.85
N GLY A 235 -6.43 -1.24 4.08
CA GLY A 235 -5.12 -0.83 4.60
C GLY A 235 -4.37 -1.92 5.37
N SER A 236 -4.87 -3.16 5.45
CA SER A 236 -4.15 -4.28 6.05
C SER A 236 -2.84 -4.53 5.33
N SER A 237 -1.76 -4.68 6.09
CA SER A 237 -0.43 -4.95 5.52
C SER A 237 -0.36 -6.38 4.98
N PHE A 238 0.32 -6.54 3.86
CA PHE A 238 0.50 -7.86 3.24
C PHE A 238 1.80 -7.96 2.46
N LEU A 239 2.23 -9.19 2.24
CA LEU A 239 3.31 -9.55 1.34
C LEU A 239 2.74 -9.97 0.00
N ASN A 240 3.37 -9.52 -1.06
CA ASN A 240 3.04 -9.88 -2.41
C ASN A 240 4.23 -10.56 -3.07
N PHE A 241 4.06 -11.83 -3.46
CA PHE A 241 5.09 -12.62 -4.12
C PHE A 241 4.74 -12.71 -5.60
N VAL A 242 5.52 -12.06 -6.44
CA VAL A 242 5.27 -11.98 -7.88
C VAL A 242 6.20 -12.95 -8.60
N ALA A 243 5.62 -13.96 -9.21
CA ALA A 243 6.34 -14.95 -10.00
C ALA A 243 6.01 -14.83 -11.48
N VAL A 244 7.01 -15.03 -12.31
CA VAL A 244 6.96 -14.88 -13.76
C VAL A 244 7.07 -16.24 -14.42
N ASN A 245 6.25 -16.50 -15.44
CA ASN A 245 6.33 -17.71 -16.21
C ASN A 245 7.67 -17.81 -16.96
N THR A 246 8.31 -18.97 -16.89
CA THR A 246 9.66 -19.18 -17.44
C THR A 246 9.71 -19.21 -18.96
N THR A 247 8.59 -19.46 -19.62
CA THR A 247 8.49 -19.52 -21.10
C THR A 247 7.81 -18.28 -21.69
N ASP A 248 6.94 -17.62 -20.92
CA ASP A 248 6.26 -16.39 -21.32
C ASP A 248 6.28 -15.38 -20.16
N PRO A 249 7.27 -14.49 -20.10
CA PRO A 249 7.45 -13.57 -18.97
C PRO A 249 6.31 -12.56 -18.80
N LYS A 250 5.39 -12.45 -19.76
CA LYS A 250 4.19 -11.62 -19.64
C LYS A 250 3.16 -12.22 -18.67
N LYS A 251 3.18 -13.55 -18.51
CA LYS A 251 2.31 -14.29 -17.61
C LYS A 251 2.88 -14.34 -16.21
N LYS A 252 2.09 -13.99 -15.21
CA LYS A 252 2.52 -13.90 -13.82
C LYS A 252 1.54 -14.59 -12.89
N LEU A 253 2.09 -15.03 -11.77
CA LEU A 253 1.33 -15.41 -10.58
C LEU A 253 1.66 -14.41 -9.47
N ASP A 254 0.62 -13.86 -8.89
CA ASP A 254 0.69 -12.92 -7.80
C ASP A 254 0.08 -13.55 -6.56
N TYR A 255 0.91 -13.78 -5.53
CA TYR A 255 0.50 -14.44 -4.30
C TYR A 255 0.42 -13.41 -3.18
N ARG A 256 -0.76 -13.27 -2.61
CA ARG A 256 -1.00 -12.35 -1.50
C ARG A 256 -1.00 -13.06 -0.17
N VAL A 257 -0.18 -12.61 0.75
CA VAL A 257 -0.08 -13.14 2.12
C VAL A 257 -0.26 -11.98 3.11
N TYR A 258 -1.46 -11.87 3.68
CA TYR A 258 -1.73 -10.89 4.72
C TYR A 258 -0.96 -11.22 5.98
N ILE A 259 -0.35 -10.18 6.57
CA ILE A 259 0.39 -10.25 7.82
C ILE A 259 -0.42 -9.57 8.94
N GLY A 260 -0.01 -9.83 10.19
CA GLY A 260 -0.69 -9.31 11.38
C GLY A 260 -1.60 -10.35 12.04
N GLY A 261 -1.97 -10.07 13.27
CA GLY A 261 -2.86 -10.88 14.07
C GLY A 261 -2.26 -12.18 14.62
N LYS A 262 -2.99 -12.74 15.58
CA LYS A 262 -2.71 -14.07 16.15
C LYS A 262 -3.67 -15.14 15.65
N THR A 263 -4.75 -14.71 15.03
CA THR A 263 -5.80 -15.56 14.45
C THR A 263 -5.95 -15.22 12.98
N SER A 264 -6.59 -16.09 12.21
CA SER A 264 -6.85 -15.82 10.79
C SER A 264 -7.77 -14.62 10.57
N SER A 265 -8.62 -14.29 11.53
CA SER A 265 -9.53 -13.13 11.45
C SER A 265 -8.86 -11.79 11.79
N ASP A 266 -7.74 -11.79 12.52
CA ASP A 266 -7.05 -10.55 12.94
C ASP A 266 -6.01 -10.12 11.90
N PHE A 267 -6.08 -8.85 11.48
CA PHE A 267 -5.20 -8.23 10.50
C PHE A 267 -4.33 -7.12 11.11
N SER A 268 -4.30 -7.04 12.42
CA SER A 268 -3.59 -5.99 13.13
C SER A 268 -2.12 -6.29 13.32
N LEU A 269 -1.26 -5.35 12.92
CA LEU A 269 0.14 -5.29 13.34
C LEU A 269 0.23 -4.37 14.56
N ASN A 270 0.30 -4.99 15.73
CA ASN A 270 0.36 -4.25 16.98
C ASN A 270 1.80 -3.84 17.29
N ASN A 271 1.97 -2.66 17.89
CA ASN A 271 3.25 -2.21 18.41
C ASN A 271 3.82 -3.19 19.45
N ASN A 272 5.13 -3.13 19.63
CA ASN A 272 5.86 -3.96 20.60
C ASN A 272 5.62 -5.48 20.47
N THR A 273 5.26 -5.95 19.27
CA THR A 273 4.93 -7.35 18.97
C THR A 273 5.87 -7.89 17.90
N GLU A 274 6.22 -9.18 17.98
CA GLU A 274 6.98 -9.88 16.96
C GLU A 274 6.06 -10.79 16.14
N TYR A 275 6.21 -10.73 14.82
CA TYR A 275 5.50 -11.55 13.85
C TYR A 275 6.51 -12.33 13.02
N SER A 276 6.34 -13.65 12.94
CA SER A 276 7.20 -14.53 12.15
C SER A 276 6.35 -15.39 11.22
N TYR A 277 6.72 -15.40 9.95
CA TYR A 277 6.02 -16.15 8.91
C TYR A 277 6.99 -17.07 8.17
N ALA A 278 6.57 -18.31 7.95
CA ALA A 278 7.16 -19.24 7.01
C ALA A 278 6.16 -19.50 5.89
N VAL A 279 6.50 -19.11 4.67
CA VAL A 279 5.61 -19.19 3.51
C VAL A 279 6.20 -20.16 2.50
N SER A 280 5.43 -21.14 2.05
CA SER A 280 5.88 -22.11 1.03
C SER A 280 4.90 -22.14 -0.13
N PHE A 281 5.47 -22.09 -1.33
CA PHE A 281 4.75 -22.24 -2.58
C PHE A 281 5.30 -23.47 -3.32
N SER A 282 4.47 -24.52 -3.50
CA SER A 282 4.90 -25.80 -4.05
C SER A 282 3.76 -26.51 -4.81
N HIS A 283 3.26 -25.84 -5.85
CA HIS A 283 2.20 -26.40 -6.69
C HIS A 283 2.65 -26.51 -8.15
N THR A 284 1.88 -27.26 -8.93
CA THR A 284 2.02 -27.32 -10.39
C THR A 284 0.83 -26.65 -11.04
N GLY A 285 1.11 -25.87 -12.10
CA GLY A 285 0.05 -25.14 -12.82
C GLY A 285 -0.51 -23.94 -12.04
N ILE A 286 -1.63 -23.41 -12.50
CA ILE A 286 -2.29 -22.24 -11.92
C ILE A 286 -3.27 -22.73 -10.85
N PRO A 287 -3.16 -22.31 -9.59
CA PRO A 287 -4.10 -22.68 -8.54
C PRO A 287 -5.42 -21.95 -8.73
N THR A 288 -6.42 -22.63 -9.28
CA THR A 288 -7.73 -22.04 -9.60
C THR A 288 -8.64 -21.87 -8.39
N ASN A 289 -8.38 -22.59 -7.29
CA ASN A 289 -9.23 -22.60 -6.09
C ASN A 289 -8.69 -21.76 -4.93
N ASP A 290 -7.51 -21.21 -5.05
CA ASP A 290 -6.90 -20.34 -4.03
C ASP A 290 -7.06 -18.86 -4.40
N LYS A 291 -8.01 -18.18 -3.77
CA LYS A 291 -8.30 -16.76 -4.01
C LYS A 291 -7.19 -15.80 -3.55
N ARG A 292 -6.15 -16.31 -2.91
CA ARG A 292 -4.95 -15.54 -2.56
C ARG A 292 -3.97 -15.46 -3.73
N VAL A 293 -4.21 -16.25 -4.77
CA VAL A 293 -3.36 -16.30 -5.96
C VAL A 293 -4.12 -15.71 -7.13
N THR A 294 -3.51 -14.73 -7.77
CA THR A 294 -4.02 -14.10 -8.98
C THR A 294 -3.14 -14.47 -10.17
N TYR A 295 -3.76 -15.01 -11.21
CA TYR A 295 -3.11 -15.21 -12.49
C TYR A 295 -3.30 -13.98 -13.35
N ILE A 296 -2.20 -13.45 -13.87
CA ILE A 296 -2.18 -12.26 -14.71
C ILE A 296 -1.65 -12.65 -16.09
N ASP A 297 -2.44 -12.36 -17.11
CA ASP A 297 -2.09 -12.48 -18.54
C ASP A 297 -2.66 -11.25 -19.24
N PRO A 298 -1.86 -10.39 -19.86
CA PRO A 298 -2.35 -9.20 -20.55
C PRO A 298 -3.14 -9.56 -21.82
N VAL A 299 -2.94 -10.78 -22.34
CA VAL A 299 -3.68 -11.25 -23.50
C VAL A 299 -4.94 -11.98 -23.05
N PRO A 300 -6.14 -11.49 -23.38
CA PRO A 300 -7.38 -12.19 -23.11
C PRO A 300 -7.38 -13.61 -23.67
N ALA A 301 -7.99 -14.55 -22.92
CA ALA A 301 -8.03 -15.97 -23.32
C ALA A 301 -8.80 -16.24 -24.62
N SER A 302 -9.69 -15.34 -25.01
CA SER A 302 -10.36 -15.35 -26.29
C SER A 302 -10.04 -14.07 -27.04
N GLU A 303 -9.32 -14.20 -28.12
CA GLU A 303 -9.30 -13.19 -29.18
C GLU A 303 -10.65 -13.21 -29.87
N ASN A 304 -11.72 -12.91 -29.13
CA ASN A 304 -13.05 -12.84 -29.73
C ASN A 304 -13.00 -11.81 -30.84
N ASN A 305 -13.53 -12.22 -31.95
CA ASN A 305 -13.54 -11.56 -33.26
C ASN A 305 -14.23 -10.19 -33.28
N ASP A 306 -14.80 -9.77 -32.18
CA ASP A 306 -15.32 -8.44 -32.03
C ASP A 306 -14.15 -7.48 -31.83
N ASN A 307 -13.63 -7.04 -32.95
CA ASN A 307 -12.64 -5.99 -33.06
C ASN A 307 -13.27 -4.70 -32.52
N PRO A 308 -13.16 -4.34 -31.25
CA PRO A 308 -13.70 -3.07 -30.83
C PRO A 308 -12.87 -1.98 -31.51
N VAL A 309 -13.51 -1.26 -32.39
CA VAL A 309 -12.93 -0.05 -32.95
C VAL A 309 -13.22 1.08 -31.95
N PRO A 310 -12.20 1.72 -31.36
CA PRO A 310 -12.42 2.72 -30.34
C PRO A 310 -13.21 3.90 -30.87
N THR A 311 -14.15 4.39 -30.08
CA THR A 311 -14.89 5.63 -30.36
C THR A 311 -14.29 6.84 -29.61
N ALA A 312 -13.37 6.59 -28.69
CA ALA A 312 -12.71 7.61 -27.88
C ALA A 312 -11.33 7.12 -27.42
N ASN A 313 -10.53 8.03 -26.88
CA ASN A 313 -9.26 7.71 -26.22
C ASN A 313 -9.45 7.27 -24.77
N CYS A 314 -10.61 6.73 -24.42
CA CYS A 314 -10.93 6.27 -23.08
C CYS A 314 -11.65 4.93 -23.16
N PHE A 315 -11.20 3.99 -22.35
CA PHE A 315 -11.81 2.68 -22.21
C PHE A 315 -12.34 2.51 -20.79
N MET A 316 -13.57 2.03 -20.66
CA MET A 316 -14.14 1.63 -19.38
C MET A 316 -14.00 0.12 -19.26
N VAL A 317 -13.41 -0.34 -18.16
CA VAL A 317 -13.08 -1.75 -17.95
C VAL A 317 -13.48 -2.16 -16.54
N ALA A 318 -14.22 -3.26 -16.43
CA ALA A 318 -14.53 -3.84 -15.12
C ALA A 318 -13.27 -4.44 -14.47
N PRO A 319 -13.15 -4.47 -13.12
CA PRO A 319 -12.11 -5.17 -12.42
C PRO A 319 -11.95 -6.61 -12.92
N GLY A 320 -10.72 -7.03 -13.20
CA GLY A 320 -10.42 -8.33 -13.79
C GLY A 320 -10.73 -8.47 -15.28
N GLY A 321 -11.28 -7.43 -15.89
CA GLY A 321 -11.56 -7.40 -17.31
C GLY A 321 -10.34 -7.14 -18.17
N GLY A 322 -10.52 -7.25 -19.48
CA GLY A 322 -9.50 -6.95 -20.48
C GLY A 322 -10.14 -6.60 -21.81
N PHE A 323 -9.39 -5.94 -22.65
CA PHE A 323 -9.83 -5.52 -24.00
C PHE A 323 -8.63 -5.51 -24.96
N CYS A 324 -8.96 -5.52 -26.24
CA CYS A 324 -7.95 -5.30 -27.29
C CYS A 324 -8.51 -4.35 -28.35
N PHE A 325 -7.63 -3.65 -29.05
CA PHE A 325 -8.02 -2.70 -30.09
C PHE A 325 -6.86 -2.44 -31.08
N ASP A 326 -7.22 -1.95 -32.25
CA ASP A 326 -6.26 -1.39 -33.20
C ASP A 326 -5.97 0.07 -32.85
N PRO A 327 -4.73 0.45 -32.52
CA PRO A 327 -4.38 1.82 -32.11
C PRO A 327 -4.59 2.86 -33.20
N LEU A 328 -4.57 2.44 -34.49
CA LEU A 328 -4.69 3.32 -35.64
C LEU A 328 -6.11 3.38 -36.20
N ALA A 329 -7.05 2.59 -35.65
CA ALA A 329 -8.44 2.62 -36.02
C ALA A 329 -9.29 3.38 -34.99
N TYR A 330 -10.30 4.10 -35.45
CA TYR A 330 -11.35 4.64 -34.60
C TYR A 330 -12.68 4.70 -35.35
N GLN A 331 -13.78 4.69 -34.60
CA GLN A 331 -15.12 4.80 -35.19
C GLN A 331 -15.67 6.21 -34.96
N SER A 332 -16.19 6.80 -36.03
CA SER A 332 -16.94 8.06 -36.00
C SER A 332 -18.11 7.95 -36.94
N ASP A 333 -19.30 8.42 -36.52
CA ASP A 333 -20.54 8.38 -37.30
C ASP A 333 -20.89 6.99 -37.82
N GLY A 334 -20.66 5.97 -36.99
CA GLY A 334 -20.90 4.57 -37.36
C GLY A 334 -19.90 4.00 -38.39
N THR A 335 -18.88 4.77 -38.77
CA THR A 335 -17.90 4.38 -39.79
C THR A 335 -16.50 4.25 -39.17
N GLU A 336 -15.81 3.14 -39.48
CA GLU A 336 -14.42 2.95 -39.12
C GLU A 336 -13.51 3.86 -39.96
N LYS A 337 -12.64 4.61 -39.27
CA LYS A 337 -11.69 5.54 -39.89
C LYS A 337 -10.27 5.23 -39.38
N THR A 338 -9.28 5.73 -40.10
CA THR A 338 -7.88 5.70 -39.67
C THR A 338 -7.57 6.94 -38.81
N ASN A 339 -6.83 6.77 -37.72
CA ASN A 339 -6.26 7.88 -36.99
C ASN A 339 -5.08 8.47 -37.76
N GLU A 340 -5.39 9.39 -38.67
CA GLU A 340 -4.39 10.01 -39.56
C GLU A 340 -3.33 10.80 -38.79
N THR A 341 -3.65 11.34 -37.61
CA THR A 341 -2.69 12.04 -36.76
C THR A 341 -1.65 11.08 -36.22
N LEU A 342 -2.07 9.97 -35.61
CA LEU A 342 -1.15 8.96 -35.12
C LEU A 342 -0.38 8.32 -36.26
N LYS A 343 -1.02 8.02 -37.37
CA LYS A 343 -0.37 7.51 -38.58
C LYS A 343 0.73 8.46 -39.08
N GLY A 344 0.45 9.75 -39.12
CA GLY A 344 1.43 10.77 -39.50
C GLY A 344 2.64 10.78 -38.55
N TRP A 345 2.42 10.67 -37.24
CA TRP A 345 3.49 10.59 -36.27
C TRP A 345 4.32 9.29 -36.39
N CYS A 346 3.66 8.16 -36.63
CA CYS A 346 4.34 6.90 -36.90
C CYS A 346 5.24 6.97 -38.14
N GLN A 347 4.92 7.78 -39.11
CA GLN A 347 5.71 7.97 -40.35
C GLN A 347 6.84 8.99 -40.20
N GLN A 348 6.69 9.98 -39.32
CA GLN A 348 7.61 11.13 -39.21
C GLN A 348 8.65 10.97 -38.10
N GLN A 349 8.32 10.31 -36.99
CA GLN A 349 9.14 10.33 -35.77
C GLN A 349 9.59 8.93 -35.36
N GLY A 350 10.48 8.30 -36.01
CA GLY A 350 11.08 7.07 -35.50
C GLY A 350 10.44 5.77 -35.97
N GLY A 351 9.66 5.81 -37.02
CA GLY A 351 9.37 4.62 -37.82
C GLY A 351 8.26 3.72 -37.28
N GLY A 352 7.34 4.22 -36.47
CA GLY A 352 6.15 3.50 -36.05
C GLY A 352 6.14 3.03 -34.58
N ILE A 353 5.04 2.38 -34.19
CA ILE A 353 4.89 1.86 -32.83
C ILE A 353 5.71 0.57 -32.70
N VAL A 354 6.59 0.54 -31.72
CA VAL A 354 7.43 -0.64 -31.41
C VAL A 354 7.09 -1.27 -30.07
N LYS A 355 6.45 -0.53 -29.16
CA LYS A 355 6.06 -1.02 -27.83
C LYS A 355 4.92 -0.20 -27.24
N VAL A 356 4.27 -0.79 -26.25
CA VAL A 356 3.27 -0.15 -25.41
C VAL A 356 3.65 -0.34 -23.95
N LYS A 357 3.35 0.67 -23.11
CA LYS A 357 3.63 0.62 -21.69
C LYS A 357 2.46 1.23 -20.91
N LEU A 358 2.32 0.82 -19.67
CA LEU A 358 1.57 1.57 -18.67
C LEU A 358 2.38 2.82 -18.32
N LEU A 359 1.85 3.98 -18.61
CA LEU A 359 2.50 5.26 -18.34
C LEU A 359 2.27 5.70 -16.89
N TRP A 360 1.05 5.49 -16.42
CA TRP A 360 0.61 5.92 -15.10
C TRP A 360 -0.63 5.14 -14.67
N GLN A 361 -0.81 5.00 -13.35
CA GLN A 361 -2.02 4.45 -12.75
C GLN A 361 -2.25 4.99 -11.34
N THR A 362 -3.51 5.03 -10.93
CA THR A 362 -3.89 5.31 -9.55
C THR A 362 -3.66 4.09 -8.67
N LYS A 363 -3.55 4.33 -7.37
CA LYS A 363 -3.65 3.32 -6.33
C LYS A 363 -5.01 3.41 -5.65
N GLU A 364 -5.47 2.31 -5.14
CA GLU A 364 -6.70 2.27 -4.36
C GLU A 364 -6.57 3.12 -3.09
N ASP A 365 -7.60 3.90 -2.77
CA ASP A 365 -7.64 4.76 -1.59
C ASP A 365 -6.36 5.62 -1.43
N GLY A 366 -5.90 6.24 -2.51
CA GLY A 366 -4.66 6.99 -2.54
C GLY A 366 -3.44 6.08 -2.56
N ASP A 367 -2.55 6.21 -1.58
CA ASP A 367 -1.31 5.42 -1.51
C ASP A 367 -1.41 4.13 -0.69
N ILE A 368 -2.58 3.83 -0.12
CA ILE A 368 -2.79 2.67 0.73
C ILE A 368 -2.85 1.38 -0.07
N GLY A 369 -3.62 1.45 -1.15
CA GLY A 369 -4.03 0.30 -1.88
C GLY A 369 -3.03 -0.18 -2.92
N GLU A 370 -3.47 -1.19 -3.63
CA GLU A 370 -2.76 -1.72 -4.76
C GLU A 370 -2.91 -0.82 -5.98
N PRO A 371 -1.97 -0.93 -6.93
CA PRO A 371 -2.13 -0.32 -8.24
C PRO A 371 -3.42 -0.82 -8.91
N VAL A 372 -4.22 0.09 -9.42
CA VAL A 372 -5.57 -0.20 -9.94
C VAL A 372 -5.55 -1.10 -11.16
N MET A 373 -4.59 -0.93 -12.05
CA MET A 373 -4.46 -1.78 -13.23
C MET A 373 -3.66 -3.05 -12.96
N GLY A 374 -2.71 -3.02 -12.03
CA GLY A 374 -1.93 -4.18 -11.64
C GLY A 374 -0.47 -3.86 -11.32
N ILE A 375 0.20 -4.84 -10.72
CA ILE A 375 1.61 -4.74 -10.36
C ILE A 375 2.47 -4.94 -11.61
N VAL A 376 3.41 -4.04 -11.83
CA VAL A 376 4.43 -4.17 -12.87
C VAL A 376 5.71 -4.76 -12.30
N ASN A 377 6.44 -5.48 -13.14
CA ASN A 377 7.65 -6.20 -12.74
C ASN A 377 8.83 -5.27 -12.43
N SER A 378 8.92 -4.21 -13.21
CA SER A 378 9.91 -3.15 -13.05
C SER A 378 9.33 -1.84 -13.58
N ALA A 379 9.99 -0.74 -13.32
CA ALA A 379 9.59 0.56 -13.86
C ALA A 379 9.53 0.59 -15.40
N GLU A 380 10.22 -0.33 -16.05
CA GLU A 380 10.33 -0.37 -17.51
C GLU A 380 9.49 -1.48 -18.18
N ASP A 381 9.17 -2.55 -17.47
CA ASP A 381 8.43 -3.69 -17.99
C ASP A 381 6.97 -3.69 -17.51
N HIS A 382 6.07 -3.27 -18.38
CA HIS A 382 4.62 -3.20 -18.14
C HIS A 382 3.83 -4.25 -18.93
N THR A 383 4.49 -5.23 -19.53
CA THR A 383 3.86 -6.19 -20.46
C THR A 383 2.86 -7.13 -19.80
N ASN A 384 2.79 -7.17 -18.48
CA ASN A 384 1.73 -7.89 -17.76
C ASN A 384 0.41 -7.11 -17.65
N ILE A 385 0.43 -5.81 -17.94
CA ILE A 385 -0.74 -4.92 -17.94
C ILE A 385 -1.19 -4.67 -19.38
N VAL A 386 -0.25 -4.33 -20.23
CA VAL A 386 -0.50 -3.99 -21.63
C VAL A 386 0.55 -4.64 -22.52
N ASP A 387 0.13 -5.14 -23.65
CA ASP A 387 1.00 -5.76 -24.65
C ASP A 387 0.56 -5.35 -26.06
N ILE A 388 1.45 -5.47 -27.03
CA ILE A 388 1.16 -5.23 -28.43
C ILE A 388 1.61 -6.43 -29.28
N LYS A 389 0.74 -6.89 -30.15
CA LYS A 389 1.04 -7.99 -31.08
C LYS A 389 0.65 -7.59 -32.49
N ARG A 390 1.51 -7.93 -33.43
CA ARG A 390 1.19 -7.79 -34.86
C ARG A 390 0.24 -8.90 -35.30
N THR A 391 -0.63 -8.56 -36.22
CA THR A 391 -1.61 -9.50 -36.81
C THR A 391 -0.97 -10.55 -37.69
N ASP A 392 0.23 -10.27 -38.24
CA ASP A 392 1.03 -11.19 -39.05
C ASP A 392 1.97 -12.11 -38.21
N GLY A 393 1.92 -12.00 -36.88
CA GLY A 393 2.73 -12.79 -35.95
C GLY A 393 4.20 -12.38 -35.87
N THR A 394 4.65 -11.36 -36.61
CA THR A 394 6.02 -10.86 -36.49
C THR A 394 6.22 -10.00 -35.26
N ALA A 395 7.46 -9.89 -34.76
CA ALA A 395 7.76 -9.05 -33.60
C ALA A 395 7.66 -7.55 -33.93
N VAL A 396 6.98 -6.79 -33.12
CA VAL A 396 6.75 -5.34 -33.31
C VAL A 396 8.07 -4.57 -33.34
N GLY A 397 9.07 -4.97 -32.52
CA GLY A 397 10.38 -4.33 -32.50
C GLY A 397 11.19 -4.53 -33.79
N GLN A 398 10.93 -5.61 -34.55
CA GLN A 398 11.56 -5.85 -35.84
C GLN A 398 10.81 -5.23 -37.02
N ASN A 399 9.49 -5.06 -36.84
CA ASN A 399 8.61 -4.54 -37.87
C ASN A 399 7.63 -3.55 -37.21
N PRO A 400 8.01 -2.27 -37.07
CA PRO A 400 7.18 -1.26 -36.40
C PRO A 400 5.83 -1.08 -37.08
N VAL A 401 4.82 -0.74 -36.29
CA VAL A 401 3.45 -0.53 -36.75
C VAL A 401 3.27 0.90 -37.26
N THR A 402 2.88 1.03 -38.51
CA THR A 402 2.73 2.34 -39.19
C THR A 402 1.33 2.54 -39.80
N ASP A 403 0.51 1.50 -39.83
CA ASP A 403 -0.81 1.58 -40.44
C ASP A 403 -1.84 0.71 -39.72
N LYS A 404 -3.11 1.01 -39.98
CA LYS A 404 -4.28 0.30 -39.48
C LYS A 404 -4.28 -1.18 -39.92
N GLY A 405 -4.74 -2.04 -39.03
CA GLY A 405 -4.84 -3.48 -39.29
C GLY A 405 -3.55 -4.27 -39.03
N GLN A 406 -2.42 -3.59 -38.77
CA GLN A 406 -1.14 -4.25 -38.59
C GLN A 406 -0.93 -4.84 -37.19
N CYS A 407 -1.63 -4.37 -36.17
CA CYS A 407 -1.47 -4.86 -34.81
C CYS A 407 -2.74 -4.73 -33.98
N ARG A 408 -2.67 -5.29 -32.76
CA ARG A 408 -3.60 -5.05 -31.66
C ARG A 408 -2.84 -4.75 -30.40
N ILE A 409 -3.34 -3.79 -29.63
CA ILE A 409 -2.95 -3.56 -28.25
C ILE A 409 -3.92 -4.34 -27.38
N TYR A 410 -3.38 -5.09 -26.42
CA TYR A 410 -4.11 -5.85 -25.41
C TYR A 410 -3.88 -5.20 -24.07
N CYS A 411 -4.94 -4.99 -23.31
CA CYS A 411 -4.88 -4.43 -21.97
C CYS A 411 -5.72 -5.26 -21.01
N ARG A 412 -5.20 -5.48 -19.80
CA ARG A 412 -5.90 -6.19 -18.75
C ARG A 412 -5.73 -5.47 -17.43
N VAL A 413 -6.76 -5.45 -16.63
CA VAL A 413 -6.76 -4.83 -15.31
C VAL A 413 -6.82 -5.89 -14.21
N ALA A 414 -6.27 -5.57 -13.03
CA ALA A 414 -6.23 -6.47 -11.91
C ALA A 414 -7.63 -6.85 -11.44
N PRO A 415 -7.87 -8.11 -11.08
CA PRO A 415 -9.11 -8.50 -10.43
C PRO A 415 -9.18 -7.96 -9.01
N GLY A 416 -10.38 -7.71 -8.53
CA GLY A 416 -10.62 -7.30 -7.15
C GLY A 416 -10.14 -5.89 -6.79
N THR A 417 -9.81 -5.04 -7.76
CA THR A 417 -9.56 -3.61 -7.54
C THR A 417 -10.86 -2.87 -7.21
N THR A 418 -10.77 -1.80 -6.43
CA THR A 418 -11.93 -0.93 -6.15
C THR A 418 -12.21 0.07 -7.26
N GLY A 419 -11.36 0.10 -8.29
CA GLY A 419 -11.48 1.02 -9.41
C GLY A 419 -10.54 2.22 -9.33
N GLY A 420 -10.49 2.95 -10.43
CA GLY A 420 -9.61 4.12 -10.61
C GLY A 420 -9.21 4.29 -12.07
N SER A 421 -8.09 4.93 -12.29
CA SER A 421 -7.62 5.30 -13.63
C SER A 421 -6.20 4.80 -13.91
N GLY A 422 -5.95 4.56 -15.19
CA GLY A 422 -4.61 4.36 -15.72
C GLY A 422 -4.45 4.97 -17.09
N VAL A 423 -3.23 5.17 -17.53
CA VAL A 423 -2.91 5.64 -18.88
C VAL A 423 -1.90 4.67 -19.50
N ILE A 424 -2.26 4.10 -20.64
CA ILE A 424 -1.36 3.30 -21.47
C ILE A 424 -0.88 4.14 -22.65
N ALA A 425 0.35 3.91 -23.09
CA ALA A 425 0.95 4.69 -24.17
C ALA A 425 1.69 3.81 -25.16
N ALA A 426 1.65 4.22 -26.44
CA ALA A 426 2.44 3.65 -27.51
C ALA A 426 3.71 4.47 -27.73
N TYR A 427 4.81 3.78 -27.99
CA TYR A 427 6.16 4.36 -28.13
C TYR A 427 6.81 3.98 -29.44
N ASP A 428 7.67 4.87 -29.92
CA ASP A 428 8.61 4.60 -31.00
C ASP A 428 9.89 3.92 -30.48
N SER A 429 10.83 3.67 -31.39
CA SER A 429 12.14 3.04 -31.07
C SER A 429 13.06 3.94 -30.23
N SER A 430 12.78 5.22 -30.13
CA SER A 430 13.54 6.21 -29.36
C SER A 430 12.90 6.54 -28.01
N ASP A 431 11.91 5.75 -27.57
CA ASP A 431 11.13 5.97 -26.34
C ASP A 431 10.28 7.26 -26.34
N ASN A 432 9.98 7.82 -27.52
CA ASN A 432 9.01 8.91 -27.58
C ASN A 432 7.58 8.36 -27.54
N ILE A 433 6.71 9.04 -26.79
CA ILE A 433 5.28 8.72 -26.76
C ILE A 433 4.65 9.20 -28.07
N LEU A 434 4.09 8.28 -28.85
CA LEU A 434 3.34 8.58 -30.05
C LEU A 434 1.86 8.86 -29.76
N TRP A 435 1.28 8.11 -28.82
CA TRP A 435 -0.12 8.26 -28.44
C TRP A 435 -0.38 7.67 -27.05
N SER A 436 -1.49 8.05 -26.42
CA SER A 436 -1.91 7.49 -25.14
C SER A 436 -3.42 7.32 -25.06
N TRP A 437 -3.85 6.36 -24.24
CA TRP A 437 -5.26 6.07 -23.98
C TRP A 437 -5.49 6.03 -22.49
N HIS A 438 -6.60 6.61 -22.05
CA HIS A 438 -7.06 6.52 -20.67
C HIS A 438 -7.82 5.20 -20.47
N VAL A 439 -7.54 4.53 -19.37
CA VAL A 439 -8.26 3.34 -18.92
C VAL A 439 -8.94 3.66 -17.60
N TRP A 440 -10.25 3.70 -17.61
CA TRP A 440 -11.05 3.87 -16.42
C TRP A 440 -11.54 2.51 -15.93
N VAL A 441 -11.00 2.07 -14.80
CA VAL A 441 -11.38 0.82 -14.16
C VAL A 441 -12.56 1.07 -13.25
N THR A 442 -13.71 0.52 -13.58
CA THR A 442 -14.97 0.71 -12.85
C THR A 442 -15.91 -0.46 -13.10
N ASP A 443 -16.72 -0.80 -12.11
CA ASP A 443 -17.81 -1.77 -12.23
C ASP A 443 -19.10 -1.15 -12.78
N TYR A 444 -19.07 0.14 -13.13
CA TYR A 444 -20.17 0.82 -13.75
C TYR A 444 -20.40 0.30 -15.17
N HIS A 445 -21.62 -0.11 -15.41
CA HIS A 445 -22.12 -0.45 -16.75
C HIS A 445 -23.08 0.64 -17.22
N PRO A 446 -22.71 1.44 -18.23
CA PRO A 446 -23.62 2.41 -18.79
C PRO A 446 -24.87 1.67 -19.33
N ASP A 447 -26.00 2.00 -18.81
CA ASP A 447 -27.27 1.49 -19.32
C ASP A 447 -27.77 2.42 -20.47
N ALA A 448 -28.16 1.81 -21.58
CA ALA A 448 -28.67 2.54 -22.76
C ALA A 448 -30.00 3.29 -22.51
N THR A 449 -30.60 3.11 -21.34
CA THR A 449 -31.96 3.57 -21.07
C THR A 449 -32.11 4.78 -20.15
N GLY A 450 -31.01 5.40 -19.65
CA GLY A 450 -31.20 6.52 -18.75
C GLY A 450 -29.98 7.18 -18.13
N ASN A 451 -30.28 8.14 -17.28
CA ASN A 451 -29.28 8.76 -16.42
C ASN A 451 -29.08 7.92 -15.16
N VAL A 452 -27.88 7.56 -14.86
CA VAL A 452 -27.55 6.79 -13.66
C VAL A 452 -26.57 7.57 -12.79
N ASP A 453 -26.94 7.76 -11.53
CA ASP A 453 -26.04 8.31 -10.53
C ASP A 453 -25.12 7.19 -10.01
N VAL A 454 -23.82 7.35 -10.19
CA VAL A 454 -22.81 6.39 -9.74
C VAL A 454 -21.85 7.06 -8.77
N GLN A 455 -21.43 6.33 -7.76
CA GLN A 455 -20.36 6.78 -6.89
C GLN A 455 -19.03 6.23 -7.41
N GLU A 456 -18.12 7.14 -7.75
CA GLU A 456 -16.76 6.76 -8.14
C GLU A 456 -16.06 6.06 -6.96
N PRO A 457 -15.47 4.86 -7.16
CA PRO A 457 -14.99 4.02 -6.05
C PRO A 457 -13.90 4.65 -5.19
N LEU A 458 -12.96 5.36 -5.78
CA LEU A 458 -11.83 5.94 -5.06
C LEU A 458 -12.18 7.24 -4.35
N THR A 459 -12.71 8.21 -5.08
CA THR A 459 -12.97 9.55 -4.55
C THR A 459 -14.29 9.65 -3.79
N LYS A 460 -15.16 8.61 -3.92
CA LYS A 460 -16.52 8.61 -3.39
C LYS A 460 -17.40 9.76 -3.92
N ARG A 461 -16.96 10.40 -4.99
CA ARG A 461 -17.75 11.43 -5.66
C ARG A 461 -18.92 10.78 -6.40
N LYS A 462 -20.06 11.42 -6.34
CA LYS A 462 -21.18 11.04 -7.19
C LYS A 462 -20.90 11.52 -8.62
N LEU A 463 -21.01 10.60 -9.54
CA LEU A 463 -20.91 10.86 -10.97
C LEU A 463 -22.28 10.69 -11.60
N LYS A 464 -22.63 11.59 -12.47
CA LYS A 464 -23.85 11.51 -13.24
C LYS A 464 -23.51 11.31 -14.72
N PHE A 465 -24.00 10.23 -15.27
CA PHE A 465 -23.83 9.93 -16.68
C PHE A 465 -25.12 10.21 -17.41
N THR A 466 -25.02 11.00 -18.45
CA THR A 466 -26.17 11.32 -19.32
C THR A 466 -25.97 10.65 -20.66
N TYR A 467 -26.88 9.77 -21.01
CA TYR A 467 -26.96 9.18 -22.34
C TYR A 467 -27.80 10.05 -23.22
N GLY A 468 -27.25 10.51 -24.34
CA GLY A 468 -28.01 11.13 -25.40
C GLY A 468 -28.59 10.09 -26.33
N ASN A 469 -29.67 10.49 -27.01
CA ASN A 469 -30.31 9.67 -28.05
C ASN A 469 -29.56 9.68 -29.39
N HIS A 470 -28.40 10.33 -29.45
CA HIS A 470 -27.59 10.41 -30.67
C HIS A 470 -26.49 9.36 -30.65
N PRO A 471 -26.27 8.58 -31.72
CA PRO A 471 -25.27 7.53 -31.76
C PRO A 471 -23.82 8.01 -31.49
N ASP A 472 -23.58 9.30 -31.63
CA ASP A 472 -22.25 9.89 -31.34
C ASP A 472 -22.18 10.57 -29.98
N GLN A 473 -23.23 10.55 -29.18
CA GLN A 473 -23.21 11.10 -27.84
C GLN A 473 -22.49 10.12 -26.91
N ARG A 474 -21.32 10.53 -26.50
CA ARG A 474 -20.53 9.85 -25.49
C ARG A 474 -21.09 10.16 -24.10
N PRO A 475 -20.97 9.26 -23.12
CA PRO A 475 -21.25 9.63 -21.74
C PRO A 475 -20.40 10.84 -21.40
N MET A 476 -21.02 11.94 -21.04
CA MET A 476 -20.32 13.10 -20.49
C MET A 476 -20.43 13.03 -18.99
N MET A 477 -19.31 13.23 -18.31
CA MET A 477 -19.30 13.49 -16.88
C MET A 477 -19.64 14.96 -16.66
N ASP A 478 -20.71 15.21 -15.91
CA ASP A 478 -21.05 16.53 -15.39
C ASP A 478 -20.34 16.79 -14.06
#